data_0f0a0a6df01dcd830a50be6c4db19b65
#
_entry.id   0f0a0a6df01dcd830a50be6c4db19b65
#
_cell.length_a   1.000
_cell.length_b   1.000
_cell.length_c   1.000
_cell.angle_alpha   90.00
_cell.angle_beta   90.00
_cell.angle_gamma   90.00
#
_symmetry.space_group_name_H-M   'P 1'
#
loop_
_entity.id
_entity.type
_entity.pdbx_description
1 polymer ?
#
loop_
_entity_poly.entity_id
_entity_poly.type
_entity_poly.pdbx_seq_one_letter_code
_entity_poly.pdbx_strand_id
1 'polypeptide(L)'
;MKKILLISSIVICALTTKAQLYESYVRQGEIGLAIGAGHYFGDLNTRAAINRPKFSAGAFFIKQFNNYVGLKIAANYARLGYSDIYSKNETQKIRNLSFNSNVWELSASGNFNFFKYLPGVEGYSYTPYVSLGVGVFSYDPYAYLQGQKFFLRPLGTEGQGSAAYPNRKQYNTMAVCFPLTVGLKFALTENTNFFAEVGYRFTNTDYLDDVSTTYAGTDAFPLQPNGQPSAAYLLQDRSYERVADPIGIKDRQRGNSTQKDAYVLAQIGVSFNLTSYRCPKP
;
A
#
# COMPACT_ATOMS: atom_id res chain seq x y z
N MET A 1 14.92 -13.73 28.17
CA MET A 1 14.78 -12.73 29.24
C MET A 1 15.82 -11.61 29.16
N LYS A 2 17.16 -11.85 29.06
CA LYS A 2 18.17 -10.77 28.99
C LYS A 2 18.01 -9.80 27.82
N LYS A 3 17.56 -10.24 26.63
CA LYS A 3 17.35 -9.36 25.45
C LYS A 3 16.11 -8.45 25.60
N ILE A 4 15.06 -8.90 26.30
CA ILE A 4 13.86 -8.10 26.57
C ILE A 4 14.17 -7.01 27.60
N LEU A 5 14.98 -7.32 28.62
CA LEU A 5 15.44 -6.34 29.61
C LEU A 5 16.32 -5.25 28.99
N LEU A 6 17.14 -5.60 27.98
CA LEU A 6 17.99 -4.62 27.29
C LEU A 6 17.16 -3.66 26.44
N ILE A 7 16.15 -4.16 25.73
CA ILE A 7 15.23 -3.35 24.94
C ILE A 7 14.39 -2.44 25.83
N SER A 8 13.89 -2.95 26.97
CA SER A 8 13.12 -2.14 27.92
C SER A 8 13.97 -1.02 28.57
N SER A 9 15.24 -1.27 28.86
CA SER A 9 16.13 -0.25 29.41
C SER A 9 16.48 0.84 28.41
N ILE A 10 16.63 0.50 27.12
CA ILE A 10 16.86 1.49 26.05
C ILE A 10 15.63 2.39 25.86
N VAL A 11 14.42 1.81 25.92
CA VAL A 11 13.17 2.56 25.81
C VAL A 11 12.98 3.51 27.01
N ILE A 12 13.33 3.07 28.23
CA ILE A 12 13.22 3.90 29.45
C ILE A 12 14.24 5.05 29.42
N CYS A 13 15.47 4.83 28.97
CA CYS A 13 16.46 5.90 28.81
C CYS A 13 16.05 6.96 27.78
N ALA A 14 15.35 6.58 26.73
CA ALA A 14 14.84 7.52 25.73
C ALA A 14 13.73 8.44 26.26
N LEU A 15 13.02 8.05 27.32
CA LEU A 15 11.93 8.85 27.91
C LEU A 15 12.40 9.93 28.89
N THR A 16 13.65 9.91 29.32
CA THR A 16 14.18 10.83 30.34
C THR A 16 15.04 11.98 29.77
N THR A 17 15.34 12.00 28.50
CA THR A 17 16.11 13.09 27.88
C THR A 17 15.22 14.32 27.66
N LYS A 18 15.22 15.24 28.63
CA LYS A 18 14.73 16.60 28.40
C LYS A 18 15.79 17.36 27.60
N ALA A 19 15.72 17.24 26.27
CA ALA A 19 16.49 18.13 25.40
C ALA A 19 15.88 19.54 25.52
N GLN A 20 16.51 20.41 26.29
CA GLN A 20 16.16 21.81 26.36
C GLN A 20 16.57 22.49 25.06
N LEU A 21 15.62 22.77 24.20
CA LEU A 21 15.77 23.68 23.08
C LEU A 21 14.98 24.95 23.40
N TYR A 22 15.74 25.99 23.73
CA TYR A 22 15.25 27.36 23.87
C TYR A 22 15.05 27.91 22.45
N GLU A 23 13.98 27.50 21.78
CA GLU A 23 13.53 28.11 20.54
C GLU A 23 12.15 28.72 20.76
N SER A 24 12.06 30.04 20.56
CA SER A 24 10.83 30.82 20.75
C SER A 24 9.70 30.46 19.79
N TYR A 25 9.95 29.63 18.78
CA TYR A 25 8.99 29.09 17.85
C TYR A 25 8.85 27.59 18.06
N VAL A 26 7.79 27.17 18.73
CA VAL A 26 7.42 25.76 18.81
C VAL A 26 6.51 25.45 17.65
N ARG A 27 7.01 24.79 16.63
CA ARG A 27 6.17 24.18 15.61
C ARG A 27 5.34 23.09 16.25
N GLN A 28 4.02 23.23 16.19
CA GLN A 28 3.12 22.26 16.78
C GLN A 28 2.86 21.08 15.84
N GLY A 29 2.89 21.31 14.56
CA GLY A 29 2.62 20.28 13.58
C GLY A 29 2.69 20.77 12.14
N GLU A 30 2.34 19.89 11.23
CA GLU A 30 2.31 20.12 9.79
C GLU A 30 1.12 19.35 9.22
N ILE A 31 0.31 20.00 8.39
CA ILE A 31 -0.78 19.37 7.64
C ILE A 31 -0.46 19.42 6.15
N GLY A 32 -0.65 18.34 5.42
CA GLY A 32 -0.30 18.29 4.01
C GLY A 32 -1.27 17.51 3.16
N LEU A 33 -1.26 17.84 1.88
CA LEU A 33 -1.98 17.16 0.81
C LEU A 33 -1.00 16.68 -0.24
N ALA A 34 -1.23 15.49 -0.76
CA ALA A 34 -0.40 14.82 -1.75
C ALA A 34 -1.24 14.30 -2.91
N ILE A 35 -0.66 14.34 -4.10
CA ILE A 35 -1.16 13.65 -5.28
C ILE A 35 -0.02 12.88 -5.92
N GLY A 36 -0.32 11.82 -6.66
CA GLY A 36 0.73 11.03 -7.28
C GLY A 36 0.22 9.75 -7.90
N ALA A 37 1.04 8.72 -7.82
CA ALA A 37 0.80 7.44 -8.45
C ALA A 37 1.01 6.27 -7.48
N GLY A 38 0.13 5.28 -7.57
CA GLY A 38 0.25 3.98 -6.92
C GLY A 38 0.65 2.91 -7.91
N HIS A 39 1.46 1.96 -7.50
CA HIS A 39 1.85 0.82 -8.31
C HIS A 39 1.89 -0.47 -7.48
N TYR A 40 1.43 -1.57 -8.08
CA TYR A 40 1.29 -2.88 -7.47
C TYR A 40 2.50 -3.77 -7.77
N PHE A 41 2.88 -4.60 -6.79
CA PHE A 41 3.85 -5.69 -6.89
C PHE A 41 3.27 -6.96 -6.26
N GLY A 42 3.33 -8.07 -6.98
CA GLY A 42 2.82 -9.38 -6.55
C GLY A 42 2.74 -10.36 -7.71
N ASP A 43 1.82 -11.31 -7.67
CA ASP A 43 1.74 -12.46 -8.59
C ASP A 43 1.49 -12.09 -10.06
N LEU A 44 0.84 -10.97 -10.34
CA LEU A 44 0.68 -10.48 -11.71
C LEU A 44 1.88 -9.65 -12.18
N ASN A 45 2.71 -9.15 -11.26
CA ASN A 45 3.88 -8.32 -11.55
C ASN A 45 5.15 -8.88 -10.88
N THR A 46 5.48 -10.11 -11.13
CA THR A 46 6.60 -10.85 -10.51
C THR A 46 7.99 -10.27 -10.77
N ARG A 47 8.14 -9.42 -11.80
CA ARG A 47 9.41 -8.77 -12.15
C ARG A 47 9.53 -7.35 -11.61
N ALA A 48 8.61 -6.91 -10.79
CA ALA A 48 8.55 -5.56 -10.23
C ALA A 48 8.67 -4.45 -11.31
N ALA A 49 8.04 -4.66 -12.48
CA ALA A 49 8.07 -3.70 -13.57
C ALA A 49 7.25 -2.46 -13.21
N ILE A 50 7.84 -1.28 -13.28
CA ILE A 50 7.15 0.00 -13.03
C ILE A 50 6.65 0.57 -14.35
N ASN A 51 5.55 0.04 -14.87
CA ASN A 51 5.05 0.37 -16.20
C ASN A 51 3.55 0.71 -16.26
N ARG A 52 2.82 0.59 -15.14
CA ARG A 52 1.37 0.83 -15.07
C ARG A 52 0.98 1.55 -13.78
N PRO A 53 1.59 2.68 -13.45
CA PRO A 53 1.18 3.48 -12.29
C PRO A 53 -0.24 4.00 -12.50
N LYS A 54 -1.00 4.06 -11.40
CA LYS A 54 -2.37 4.59 -11.36
C LYS A 54 -2.47 5.69 -10.32
N PHE A 55 -3.48 6.51 -10.42
CA PHE A 55 -3.70 7.67 -9.56
C PHE A 55 -3.68 7.32 -8.07
N SER A 56 -3.04 8.19 -7.29
CA SER A 56 -3.12 8.22 -5.83
C SER A 56 -3.25 9.65 -5.31
N ALA A 57 -3.87 9.78 -4.14
CA ALA A 57 -3.97 11.04 -3.40
C ALA A 57 -3.90 10.73 -1.91
N GLY A 58 -3.43 11.71 -1.12
CA GLY A 58 -3.33 11.55 0.32
C GLY A 58 -3.40 12.86 1.07
N ALA A 59 -3.68 12.75 2.35
CA ALA A 59 -3.59 13.83 3.32
C ALA A 59 -2.87 13.33 4.56
N PHE A 60 -2.13 14.20 5.23
CA PHE A 60 -1.44 13.80 6.45
C PHE A 60 -1.39 14.94 7.46
N PHE A 61 -1.18 14.56 8.70
CA PHE A 61 -0.80 15.42 9.79
C PHE A 61 0.47 14.89 10.45
N ILE A 62 1.46 15.77 10.68
CA ILE A 62 2.67 15.44 11.43
C ILE A 62 2.65 16.26 12.72
N LYS A 63 2.69 15.60 13.88
CA LYS A 63 3.03 16.21 15.15
C LYS A 63 4.55 16.23 15.28
N GLN A 64 5.14 17.41 15.29
CA GLN A 64 6.59 17.55 15.49
C GLN A 64 6.91 17.49 16.99
N PHE A 65 7.89 16.67 17.36
CA PHE A 65 8.45 16.62 18.72
C PHE A 65 9.70 17.51 18.84
N ASN A 66 10.46 17.59 17.75
CA ASN A 66 11.60 18.47 17.59
C ASN A 66 11.87 18.69 16.09
N ASN A 67 13.00 19.34 15.73
CA ASN A 67 13.33 19.64 14.32
C ASN A 67 13.67 18.40 13.48
N TYR A 68 13.88 17.24 14.12
CA TYR A 68 14.30 16.01 13.48
C TYR A 68 13.21 14.92 13.52
N VAL A 69 12.42 14.84 14.59
CA VAL A 69 11.51 13.72 14.85
C VAL A 69 10.08 14.21 14.97
N GLY A 70 9.18 13.51 14.31
CA GLY A 70 7.73 13.71 14.37
C GLY A 70 6.95 12.41 14.27
N LEU A 71 5.66 12.47 14.55
CA LEU A 71 4.68 11.41 14.32
C LEU A 71 3.76 11.83 13.17
N LYS A 72 3.77 11.08 12.08
CA LYS A 72 2.93 11.29 10.89
C LYS A 72 1.71 10.37 10.97
N ILE A 73 0.52 10.93 10.90
CA ILE A 73 -0.73 10.21 10.64
C ILE A 73 -1.15 10.54 9.22
N ALA A 74 -1.39 9.54 8.39
CA ALA A 74 -1.71 9.74 6.98
C ALA A 74 -2.91 8.91 6.56
N ALA A 75 -3.76 9.50 5.72
CA ALA A 75 -4.83 8.84 5.00
C ALA A 75 -4.54 8.92 3.51
N ASN A 76 -4.49 7.77 2.84
CA ASN A 76 -4.17 7.67 1.42
C ASN A 76 -5.29 6.94 0.66
N TYR A 77 -5.55 7.39 -0.54
CA TYR A 77 -6.31 6.68 -1.55
C TYR A 77 -5.41 6.34 -2.72
N ALA A 78 -5.50 5.12 -3.22
CA ALA A 78 -4.79 4.70 -4.42
C ALA A 78 -5.64 3.75 -5.26
N ARG A 79 -5.57 3.91 -6.56
CA ARG A 79 -5.97 2.87 -7.50
C ARG A 79 -4.78 1.96 -7.74
N LEU A 80 -4.99 0.66 -7.60
CA LEU A 80 -4.00 -0.35 -7.95
C LEU A 80 -4.58 -1.26 -9.04
N GLY A 81 -3.72 -1.96 -9.74
CA GLY A 81 -4.14 -2.98 -10.69
C GLY A 81 -3.06 -3.27 -11.71
N TYR A 82 -3.11 -4.49 -12.19
CA TYR A 82 -2.17 -5.01 -13.17
C TYR A 82 -2.83 -6.06 -14.07
N SER A 83 -2.14 -6.48 -15.11
CA SER A 83 -2.59 -7.54 -16.00
C SER A 83 -1.41 -8.31 -16.55
N ASP A 84 -1.57 -9.60 -16.67
CA ASP A 84 -0.61 -10.54 -17.25
C ASP A 84 -0.21 -10.20 -18.68
N ILE A 85 -1.06 -9.47 -19.43
CA ILE A 85 -0.74 -9.02 -20.79
C ILE A 85 0.51 -8.12 -20.84
N TYR A 86 0.88 -7.49 -19.72
CA TYR A 86 2.07 -6.64 -19.63
C TYR A 86 3.34 -7.43 -19.25
N SER A 87 3.19 -8.70 -18.90
CA SER A 87 4.31 -9.56 -18.56
C SER A 87 5.18 -9.85 -19.79
N LYS A 88 6.47 -10.08 -19.56
CA LYS A 88 7.39 -10.65 -20.57
C LYS A 88 7.44 -12.17 -20.51
N ASN A 89 6.74 -12.79 -19.56
CA ASN A 89 6.66 -14.24 -19.42
C ASN A 89 5.45 -14.76 -20.21
N GLU A 90 5.70 -15.61 -21.19
CA GLU A 90 4.65 -16.17 -22.06
C GLU A 90 3.62 -16.97 -21.27
N THR A 91 4.00 -17.72 -20.25
CA THR A 91 3.05 -18.46 -19.39
C THR A 91 2.09 -17.51 -18.68
N GLN A 92 2.57 -16.35 -18.19
CA GLN A 92 1.70 -15.33 -17.58
C GLN A 92 0.80 -14.68 -18.64
N LYS A 93 1.31 -14.39 -19.83
CA LYS A 93 0.45 -13.88 -20.93
C LYS A 93 -0.67 -14.84 -21.31
N ILE A 94 -0.37 -16.16 -21.32
CA ILE A 94 -1.38 -17.20 -21.55
C ILE A 94 -2.36 -17.24 -20.40
N ARG A 95 -1.91 -17.14 -19.13
CA ARG A 95 -2.76 -17.07 -17.93
C ARG A 95 -3.78 -15.92 -18.02
N ASN A 96 -3.39 -14.77 -18.54
CA ASN A 96 -4.23 -13.65 -18.92
C ASN A 96 -5.09 -13.06 -17.78
N LEU A 97 -4.68 -13.22 -16.53
CA LEU A 97 -5.37 -12.65 -15.40
C LEU A 97 -5.18 -11.13 -15.33
N SER A 98 -6.13 -10.45 -14.73
CA SER A 98 -6.07 -9.01 -14.51
C SER A 98 -6.91 -8.62 -13.31
N PHE A 99 -6.48 -7.59 -12.60
CA PHE A 99 -7.28 -7.01 -11.53
C PHE A 99 -7.17 -5.49 -11.50
N ASN A 100 -8.10 -4.90 -10.79
CA ASN A 100 -8.09 -3.52 -10.33
C ASN A 100 -8.59 -3.51 -8.89
N SER A 101 -8.08 -2.59 -8.06
CA SER A 101 -8.56 -2.39 -6.70
C SER A 101 -8.48 -0.92 -6.32
N ASN A 102 -9.47 -0.44 -5.59
CA ASN A 102 -9.38 0.85 -4.91
C ASN A 102 -8.92 0.58 -3.48
N VAL A 103 -7.83 1.22 -3.09
CA VAL A 103 -7.22 1.05 -1.77
C VAL A 103 -7.41 2.34 -0.98
N TRP A 104 -7.92 2.19 0.25
CA TRP A 104 -7.94 3.24 1.27
C TRP A 104 -7.04 2.82 2.42
N GLU A 105 -6.04 3.63 2.73
CA GLU A 105 -5.03 3.38 3.76
C GLU A 105 -5.12 4.43 4.84
N LEU A 106 -5.07 4.01 6.11
CA LEU A 106 -4.83 4.86 7.27
C LEU A 106 -3.57 4.34 7.98
N SER A 107 -2.58 5.22 8.18
CA SER A 107 -1.29 4.82 8.75
C SER A 107 -0.78 5.81 9.80
N ALA A 108 0.01 5.28 10.73
CA ALA A 108 0.77 6.03 11.72
C ALA A 108 2.25 5.68 11.60
N SER A 109 3.12 6.67 11.44
CA SER A 109 4.55 6.49 11.17
C SER A 109 5.40 7.45 11.96
N GLY A 110 6.52 6.98 12.51
CA GLY A 110 7.60 7.84 12.95
C GLY A 110 8.26 8.52 11.74
N ASN A 111 8.43 9.82 11.78
CA ASN A 111 9.07 10.61 10.73
C ASN A 111 10.39 11.16 11.25
N PHE A 112 11.47 10.98 10.48
CA PHE A 112 12.79 11.45 10.83
C PHE A 112 13.38 12.32 9.71
N ASN A 113 13.68 13.58 10.03
CA ASN A 113 14.39 14.51 9.16
C ASN A 113 15.89 14.35 9.35
N PHE A 114 16.65 14.15 8.28
CA PHE A 114 18.10 13.98 8.34
C PHE A 114 18.83 15.28 8.67
N PHE A 115 18.25 16.41 8.24
CA PHE A 115 18.82 17.73 8.53
C PHE A 115 17.89 18.52 9.46
N LYS A 116 18.47 19.44 10.23
CA LYS A 116 17.68 20.40 10.99
C LYS A 116 16.80 21.19 10.01
N TYR A 117 15.49 21.10 10.21
CA TYR A 117 14.52 21.70 9.29
C TYR A 117 13.78 22.85 9.97
N LEU A 118 14.06 24.08 9.52
CA LEU A 118 13.50 25.32 10.05
C LEU A 118 13.05 26.23 8.89
N PRO A 119 11.82 26.06 8.33
CA PRO A 119 11.28 26.98 7.35
C PRO A 119 11.33 28.42 7.80
N GLY A 120 11.74 29.32 6.89
CA GLY A 120 11.96 30.73 7.19
C GLY A 120 13.35 31.09 7.71
N VAL A 121 14.22 30.10 7.96
CA VAL A 121 15.60 30.32 8.37
C VAL A 121 16.56 29.91 7.26
N GLU A 122 17.42 30.81 6.84
CA GLU A 122 18.42 30.56 5.80
C GLU A 122 19.32 29.37 6.17
N GLY A 123 19.61 28.49 5.21
CA GLY A 123 20.41 27.27 5.40
C GLY A 123 19.65 26.07 6.01
N TYR A 124 18.40 26.25 6.47
CA TYR A 124 17.59 25.18 7.09
C TYR A 124 16.27 24.90 6.37
N SER A 125 16.15 25.30 5.10
CA SER A 125 14.92 25.22 4.29
C SER A 125 14.72 23.88 3.57
N TYR A 126 15.62 22.91 3.74
CA TYR A 126 15.61 21.65 3.03
C TYR A 126 15.98 20.49 3.96
N THR A 127 15.30 19.35 3.79
CA THR A 127 15.66 18.10 4.46
C THR A 127 15.21 16.87 3.67
N PRO A 128 16.09 15.86 3.49
CA PRO A 128 15.64 14.49 3.26
C PRO A 128 14.98 13.98 4.53
N TYR A 129 14.01 13.05 4.36
CA TYR A 129 13.39 12.40 5.50
C TYR A 129 13.05 10.94 5.21
N VAL A 130 12.89 10.17 6.27
CA VAL A 130 12.39 8.81 6.24
C VAL A 130 11.22 8.67 7.21
N SER A 131 10.22 7.88 6.84
CA SER A 131 9.12 7.52 7.73
C SER A 131 8.93 6.01 7.73
N LEU A 132 8.77 5.43 8.91
CA LEU A 132 8.47 4.01 9.09
C LEU A 132 7.30 3.88 10.07
N GLY A 133 6.35 2.99 9.76
CA GLY A 133 5.16 2.85 10.58
C GLY A 133 4.33 1.62 10.33
N VAL A 134 3.10 1.67 10.80
CA VAL A 134 2.08 0.65 10.61
C VAL A 134 0.81 1.31 10.10
N GLY A 135 0.09 0.60 9.25
CA GLY A 135 -1.19 1.05 8.72
C GLY A 135 -2.17 -0.10 8.53
N VAL A 136 -3.41 0.28 8.37
CA VAL A 136 -4.48 -0.62 7.93
C VAL A 136 -5.00 -0.10 6.60
N PHE A 137 -5.34 -0.99 5.70
CA PHE A 137 -5.92 -0.61 4.42
C PHE A 137 -7.06 -1.53 4.03
N SER A 138 -8.02 -0.96 3.31
CA SER A 138 -9.11 -1.71 2.68
C SER A 138 -8.84 -1.85 1.20
N TYR A 139 -9.23 -3.00 0.63
CA TYR A 139 -9.10 -3.30 -0.78
C TYR A 139 -10.23 -4.24 -1.20
N ASP A 140 -10.60 -4.20 -2.48
CA ASP A 140 -11.62 -5.08 -3.05
C ASP A 140 -11.32 -5.28 -4.53
N PRO A 141 -10.59 -6.38 -4.88
CA PRO A 141 -10.17 -6.63 -6.23
C PRO A 141 -11.34 -6.95 -7.14
N TYR A 142 -11.32 -6.36 -8.33
CA TYR A 142 -12.30 -6.59 -9.37
C TYR A 142 -11.63 -6.72 -10.74
N ALA A 143 -12.29 -7.45 -11.64
CA ALA A 143 -11.90 -7.56 -13.03
C ALA A 143 -13.07 -7.20 -13.95
N TYR A 144 -12.74 -6.96 -15.22
CA TYR A 144 -13.74 -6.78 -16.26
C TYR A 144 -13.84 -8.06 -17.11
N LEU A 145 -15.07 -8.49 -17.33
CA LEU A 145 -15.42 -9.57 -18.24
C LEU A 145 -16.47 -9.03 -19.22
N GLN A 146 -16.17 -9.03 -20.51
CA GLN A 146 -17.06 -8.51 -21.56
C GLN A 146 -17.58 -7.07 -21.28
N GLY A 147 -16.72 -6.21 -20.71
CA GLY A 147 -17.07 -4.84 -20.37
C GLY A 147 -17.82 -4.66 -19.04
N GLN A 148 -18.29 -5.73 -18.42
CA GLN A 148 -18.95 -5.71 -17.12
C GLN A 148 -17.94 -5.89 -15.98
N LYS A 149 -18.12 -5.12 -14.88
CA LYS A 149 -17.29 -5.19 -13.69
C LYS A 149 -17.75 -6.28 -12.73
N PHE A 150 -16.84 -7.14 -12.31
CA PHE A 150 -17.08 -8.18 -11.31
C PHE A 150 -16.07 -8.06 -10.17
N PHE A 151 -16.56 -8.04 -8.94
CA PHE A 151 -15.70 -8.18 -7.76
C PHE A 151 -15.27 -9.64 -7.60
N LEU A 152 -13.97 -9.86 -7.44
CA LEU A 152 -13.40 -11.22 -7.51
C LEU A 152 -13.59 -12.02 -6.22
N ARG A 153 -13.52 -11.34 -5.07
CA ARG A 153 -13.68 -11.99 -3.76
C ARG A 153 -14.99 -12.81 -3.61
N PRO A 154 -16.18 -12.24 -3.94
CA PRO A 154 -17.43 -13.02 -3.86
C PRO A 154 -17.48 -14.20 -4.81
N LEU A 155 -16.73 -14.17 -5.91
CA LEU A 155 -16.69 -15.25 -6.90
C LEU A 155 -15.87 -16.44 -6.42
N GLY A 156 -14.94 -16.25 -5.47
CA GLY A 156 -14.10 -17.31 -4.95
C GLY A 156 -13.27 -18.00 -6.02
N THR A 157 -12.54 -17.22 -6.84
CA THR A 157 -11.84 -17.65 -8.06
C THR A 157 -10.82 -18.79 -7.86
N GLU A 158 -10.37 -19.03 -6.63
CA GLU A 158 -9.55 -20.18 -6.24
C GLU A 158 -10.34 -21.25 -5.46
N GLY A 159 -11.68 -21.23 -5.58
CA GLY A 159 -12.56 -22.18 -4.90
C GLY A 159 -12.89 -21.82 -3.45
N GLN A 160 -12.59 -20.58 -3.01
CA GLN A 160 -12.93 -20.13 -1.67
C GLN A 160 -14.45 -20.17 -1.44
N GLY A 161 -14.86 -20.84 -0.36
CA GLY A 161 -16.27 -20.99 0.00
C GLY A 161 -17.03 -22.04 -0.83
N SER A 162 -16.36 -22.78 -1.74
CA SER A 162 -16.97 -23.88 -2.46
C SER A 162 -16.97 -25.18 -1.64
N ALA A 163 -17.94 -26.07 -1.90
CA ALA A 163 -18.00 -27.39 -1.29
C ALA A 163 -16.78 -28.28 -1.66
N ALA A 164 -16.17 -28.03 -2.82
CA ALA A 164 -14.99 -28.75 -3.28
C ALA A 164 -13.72 -28.40 -2.46
N TYR A 165 -13.69 -27.22 -1.83
CA TYR A 165 -12.55 -26.72 -1.05
C TYR A 165 -12.99 -26.15 0.30
N PRO A 166 -13.48 -26.97 1.25
CA PRO A 166 -14.05 -26.52 2.53
C PRO A 166 -13.05 -25.77 3.41
N ASN A 167 -11.74 -25.98 3.21
CA ASN A 167 -10.66 -25.32 3.94
C ASN A 167 -10.25 -23.98 3.32
N ARG A 168 -10.65 -23.65 2.09
CA ARG A 168 -10.34 -22.37 1.45
C ARG A 168 -11.41 -21.35 1.82
N LYS A 169 -11.07 -20.51 2.79
CA LYS A 169 -11.94 -19.41 3.24
C LYS A 169 -11.78 -18.18 2.35
N GLN A 170 -12.84 -17.39 2.25
CA GLN A 170 -12.73 -16.08 1.62
C GLN A 170 -11.78 -15.19 2.43
N TYR A 171 -10.89 -14.48 1.74
CA TYR A 171 -9.95 -13.55 2.36
C TYR A 171 -10.67 -12.28 2.85
N ASN A 172 -10.04 -11.57 3.80
CA ASN A 172 -10.55 -10.30 4.29
C ASN A 172 -10.27 -9.18 3.27
N THR A 173 -11.16 -8.19 3.22
CA THR A 173 -10.98 -6.97 2.43
C THR A 173 -10.25 -5.86 3.20
N MET A 174 -9.81 -6.15 4.41
CA MET A 174 -8.95 -5.29 5.23
C MET A 174 -7.67 -6.05 5.60
N ALA A 175 -6.54 -5.37 5.50
CA ALA A 175 -5.23 -5.92 5.81
C ALA A 175 -4.33 -4.87 6.47
N VAL A 176 -3.23 -5.35 7.04
CA VAL A 176 -2.20 -4.51 7.66
C VAL A 176 -1.08 -4.26 6.66
N CYS A 177 -0.54 -3.04 6.68
CA CYS A 177 0.68 -2.70 5.95
C CYS A 177 1.73 -2.04 6.86
N PHE A 178 2.98 -2.14 6.43
CA PHE A 178 4.12 -1.48 7.05
C PHE A 178 4.72 -0.51 6.03
N PRO A 179 4.30 0.78 6.05
CA PRO A 179 4.84 1.79 5.15
C PRO A 179 6.27 2.16 5.54
N LEU A 180 7.18 2.08 4.56
CA LEU A 180 8.50 2.67 4.58
C LEU A 180 8.56 3.75 3.50
N THR A 181 8.67 5.01 3.89
CA THR A 181 8.65 6.15 2.98
C THR A 181 9.95 6.93 3.08
N VAL A 182 10.50 7.29 1.95
CA VAL A 182 11.62 8.24 1.83
C VAL A 182 11.16 9.44 1.03
N GLY A 183 11.61 10.61 1.39
CA GLY A 183 11.21 11.84 0.70
C GLY A 183 12.16 13.01 0.92
N LEU A 184 11.85 14.06 0.20
CA LEU A 184 12.53 15.35 0.26
C LEU A 184 11.49 16.43 0.58
N LYS A 185 11.85 17.34 1.45
CA LYS A 185 11.01 18.47 1.83
C LYS A 185 11.77 19.78 1.66
N PHE A 186 11.10 20.77 1.10
CA PHE A 186 11.61 22.10 0.85
C PHE A 186 10.64 23.14 1.41
N ALA A 187 11.13 24.07 2.19
CA ALA A 187 10.35 25.23 2.62
C ALA A 187 10.25 26.23 1.47
N LEU A 188 9.04 26.51 1.03
CA LEU A 188 8.77 27.57 0.04
C LEU A 188 8.64 28.93 0.74
N THR A 189 8.02 28.90 1.91
CA THR A 189 7.87 30.04 2.83
C THR A 189 8.03 29.56 4.27
N GLU A 190 7.90 30.43 5.24
CA GLU A 190 7.89 30.06 6.66
C GLU A 190 6.76 29.06 7.01
N ASN A 191 5.63 29.18 6.32
CA ASN A 191 4.43 28.39 6.61
C ASN A 191 4.13 27.32 5.58
N THR A 192 4.76 27.34 4.41
CA THR A 192 4.42 26.43 3.30
C THR A 192 5.62 25.62 2.87
N ASN A 193 5.46 24.32 2.76
CA ASN A 193 6.49 23.41 2.27
C ASN A 193 6.00 22.70 0.99
N PHE A 194 6.92 22.39 0.11
CA PHE A 194 6.78 21.42 -0.96
C PHE A 194 7.48 20.13 -0.56
N PHE A 195 6.92 18.99 -0.92
CA PHE A 195 7.57 17.70 -0.70
C PHE A 195 7.35 16.74 -1.86
N ALA A 196 8.29 15.79 -1.99
CA ALA A 196 8.19 14.64 -2.86
C ALA A 196 8.58 13.40 -2.07
N GLU A 197 7.78 12.34 -2.16
CA GLU A 197 8.03 11.11 -1.41
C GLU A 197 7.71 9.86 -2.22
N VAL A 198 8.45 8.79 -1.94
CA VAL A 198 8.19 7.45 -2.42
C VAL A 198 8.11 6.52 -1.21
N GLY A 199 7.00 5.83 -1.08
CA GLY A 199 6.78 4.93 0.05
C GLY A 199 6.38 3.54 -0.41
N TYR A 200 7.13 2.53 0.03
CA TYR A 200 6.83 1.11 -0.17
C TYR A 200 5.98 0.59 0.98
N ARG A 201 4.94 -0.17 0.68
CA ARG A 201 4.03 -0.79 1.65
C ARG A 201 4.21 -2.30 1.61
N PHE A 202 4.87 -2.84 2.63
CA PHE A 202 4.87 -4.28 2.89
C PHE A 202 3.52 -4.66 3.45
N THR A 203 2.80 -5.60 2.83
CA THR A 203 1.49 -6.02 3.33
C THR A 203 1.53 -7.42 3.95
N ASN A 204 0.53 -7.74 4.73
CA ASN A 204 0.36 -9.08 5.28
C ASN A 204 -0.63 -9.95 4.47
N THR A 205 -1.12 -9.45 3.34
CA THR A 205 -2.04 -10.17 2.45
C THR A 205 -1.34 -10.62 1.17
N ASP A 206 -1.89 -11.68 0.57
CA ASP A 206 -1.51 -12.27 -0.71
C ASP A 206 -2.69 -12.28 -1.69
N TYR A 207 -3.72 -11.51 -1.38
CA TYR A 207 -4.95 -11.46 -2.17
C TYR A 207 -5.31 -10.03 -2.59
N LEU A 208 -4.31 -9.14 -2.65
CA LEU A 208 -4.53 -7.78 -3.16
C LEU A 208 -4.97 -7.80 -4.63
N ASP A 209 -4.56 -8.83 -5.37
CA ASP A 209 -4.85 -9.09 -6.79
C ASP A 209 -5.80 -10.29 -7.01
N ASP A 210 -6.31 -10.95 -5.93
CA ASP A 210 -7.13 -12.16 -5.98
C ASP A 210 -6.38 -13.42 -6.47
N VAL A 211 -5.04 -13.40 -6.39
CA VAL A 211 -4.21 -14.53 -6.85
C VAL A 211 -3.23 -14.94 -5.75
N SER A 212 -3.25 -16.20 -5.34
CA SER A 212 -2.39 -16.69 -4.25
C SER A 212 -1.97 -18.16 -4.41
N THR A 213 -2.91 -19.07 -4.65
CA THR A 213 -2.68 -20.51 -4.50
C THR A 213 -2.71 -21.25 -5.84
N THR A 214 -3.65 -22.15 -5.98
CA THR A 214 -3.82 -23.02 -7.17
C THR A 214 -5.19 -22.84 -7.78
N TYR A 215 -5.30 -23.17 -9.05
CA TYR A 215 -6.59 -23.27 -9.73
C TYR A 215 -7.50 -24.29 -9.03
N ALA A 216 -8.76 -23.93 -8.86
CA ALA A 216 -9.76 -24.82 -8.29
C ALA A 216 -10.28 -25.85 -9.31
N GLY A 217 -10.09 -25.59 -10.59
CA GLY A 217 -10.66 -26.37 -11.67
C GLY A 217 -12.14 -26.02 -11.93
N THR A 218 -12.63 -26.41 -13.09
CA THR A 218 -13.98 -26.05 -13.55
C THR A 218 -15.09 -26.65 -12.66
N ASP A 219 -14.85 -27.81 -12.07
CA ASP A 219 -15.82 -28.51 -11.22
C ASP A 219 -16.18 -27.77 -9.92
N ALA A 220 -15.33 -26.83 -9.50
CA ALA A 220 -15.59 -25.98 -8.34
C ALA A 220 -16.61 -24.86 -8.63
N PHE A 221 -16.94 -24.62 -9.89
CA PHE A 221 -17.79 -23.52 -10.35
C PHE A 221 -18.99 -24.04 -11.11
N PRO A 222 -20.16 -24.13 -10.50
CA PRO A 222 -21.36 -24.64 -11.16
C PRO A 222 -21.75 -23.75 -12.35
N LEU A 223 -22.25 -24.38 -13.40
CA LEU A 223 -22.87 -23.68 -14.51
C LEU A 223 -24.16 -22.99 -14.05
N GLN A 224 -24.54 -21.95 -14.75
CA GLN A 224 -25.84 -21.30 -14.55
C GLN A 224 -27.00 -22.24 -14.92
N PRO A 225 -28.25 -21.99 -14.47
CA PRO A 225 -29.39 -22.80 -14.78
C PRO A 225 -29.68 -22.96 -16.31
N ASN A 226 -29.19 -22.01 -17.10
CA ASN A 226 -29.29 -22.04 -18.58
C ASN A 226 -28.12 -22.81 -19.24
N GLY A 227 -27.28 -23.49 -18.46
CA GLY A 227 -26.10 -24.22 -18.93
C GLY A 227 -24.89 -23.37 -19.32
N GLN A 228 -24.97 -22.05 -19.16
CA GLN A 228 -23.87 -21.14 -19.49
C GLN A 228 -22.84 -21.07 -18.34
N PRO A 229 -21.54 -20.82 -18.63
CA PRO A 229 -20.54 -20.61 -17.63
C PRO A 229 -20.87 -19.37 -16.75
N SER A 230 -20.68 -19.49 -15.44
CA SER A 230 -20.82 -18.37 -14.52
C SER A 230 -19.63 -17.40 -14.65
N ALA A 231 -19.77 -16.17 -14.12
CA ALA A 231 -18.63 -15.22 -14.07
C ALA A 231 -17.47 -15.80 -13.26
N ALA A 232 -17.73 -16.56 -12.19
CA ALA A 232 -16.71 -17.25 -11.41
C ALA A 232 -15.95 -18.29 -12.26
N TYR A 233 -16.68 -19.09 -13.04
CA TYR A 233 -16.12 -20.06 -13.98
C TYR A 233 -15.17 -19.39 -14.99
N LEU A 234 -15.58 -18.26 -15.57
CA LEU A 234 -14.82 -17.57 -16.61
C LEU A 234 -13.63 -16.76 -16.05
N LEU A 235 -13.74 -16.21 -14.82
CA LEU A 235 -12.71 -15.37 -14.23
C LEU A 235 -11.67 -16.13 -13.40
N GLN A 236 -11.93 -17.38 -13.03
CA GLN A 236 -10.94 -18.23 -12.36
C GLN A 236 -9.75 -18.56 -13.27
N ASP A 237 -10.01 -18.77 -14.56
CA ASP A 237 -9.01 -19.03 -15.61
C ASP A 237 -9.38 -18.26 -16.87
N ARG A 238 -8.56 -17.32 -17.29
CA ARG A 238 -8.80 -16.51 -18.50
C ARG A 238 -7.93 -16.93 -19.68
N SER A 239 -7.25 -18.07 -19.56
CA SER A 239 -6.41 -18.57 -20.63
C SER A 239 -7.21 -19.03 -21.85
N TYR A 240 -8.48 -19.38 -21.69
CA TYR A 240 -9.40 -19.71 -22.80
C TYR A 240 -9.54 -18.55 -23.80
N GLU A 241 -9.27 -17.31 -23.40
CA GLU A 241 -9.26 -16.15 -24.31
C GLU A 241 -7.99 -16.11 -25.20
N ARG A 242 -6.99 -16.96 -24.92
CA ARG A 242 -5.66 -16.93 -25.55
C ARG A 242 -5.28 -18.23 -26.24
N VAL A 243 -5.72 -19.36 -25.72
CA VAL A 243 -5.35 -20.70 -26.20
C VAL A 243 -6.58 -21.60 -26.27
N ALA A 244 -6.55 -22.55 -27.17
CA ALA A 244 -7.64 -23.52 -27.35
C ALA A 244 -7.77 -24.48 -26.15
N ASP A 245 -6.62 -24.85 -25.56
CA ASP A 245 -6.56 -25.71 -24.38
C ASP A 245 -6.27 -24.86 -23.12
N PRO A 246 -7.27 -24.53 -22.32
CA PRO A 246 -7.11 -23.71 -21.12
C PRO A 246 -6.13 -24.32 -20.11
N ILE A 247 -5.35 -23.45 -19.44
CA ILE A 247 -4.30 -23.89 -18.52
C ILE A 247 -4.77 -24.02 -17.06
N GLY A 248 -5.98 -23.57 -16.73
CA GLY A 248 -6.56 -23.56 -15.38
C GLY A 248 -6.96 -24.95 -14.87
N ILE A 249 -6.06 -25.92 -14.97
CA ILE A 249 -6.26 -27.29 -14.51
C ILE A 249 -6.24 -27.30 -12.97
N LYS A 250 -7.14 -28.08 -12.39
CA LYS A 250 -7.22 -28.28 -10.93
C LYS A 250 -5.85 -28.56 -10.32
N ASP A 251 -5.57 -27.89 -9.19
CA ASP A 251 -4.36 -27.97 -8.39
C ASP A 251 -3.07 -27.47 -9.09
N ARG A 252 -3.15 -27.00 -10.33
CA ARG A 252 -2.04 -26.30 -10.98
C ARG A 252 -1.84 -24.93 -10.31
N GLN A 253 -0.59 -24.51 -10.16
CA GLN A 253 -0.24 -23.22 -9.58
C GLN A 253 -0.91 -22.05 -10.31
N ARG A 254 -1.64 -21.19 -9.60
CA ARG A 254 -2.24 -19.95 -10.09
C ARG A 254 -1.45 -18.74 -9.61
N GLY A 255 -1.04 -18.72 -8.31
CA GLY A 255 -0.22 -17.74 -7.65
C GLY A 255 0.91 -18.34 -6.83
N ASN A 256 1.55 -17.52 -6.00
CA ASN A 256 2.62 -17.92 -5.10
C ASN A 256 2.30 -17.49 -3.66
N SER A 257 1.65 -18.35 -2.89
CA SER A 257 1.19 -18.08 -1.51
C SER A 257 2.30 -17.74 -0.49
N THR A 258 3.57 -17.96 -0.86
CA THR A 258 4.70 -17.67 0.02
C THR A 258 5.14 -16.21 -0.04
N GLN A 259 4.82 -15.50 -1.12
CA GLN A 259 5.20 -14.12 -1.34
C GLN A 259 3.98 -13.22 -1.13
N LYS A 260 4.06 -12.29 -0.19
CA LYS A 260 2.98 -11.32 0.05
C LYS A 260 3.02 -10.20 -0.98
N ASP A 261 1.83 -9.71 -1.31
CA ASP A 261 1.67 -8.55 -2.18
C ASP A 261 2.19 -7.27 -1.53
N ALA A 262 2.59 -6.35 -2.37
CA ALA A 262 3.05 -5.04 -1.94
C ALA A 262 2.58 -3.95 -2.91
N TYR A 263 2.66 -2.70 -2.47
CA TYR A 263 2.43 -1.57 -3.36
C TYR A 263 3.31 -0.38 -2.99
N VAL A 264 3.53 0.48 -3.97
CA VAL A 264 4.31 1.71 -3.83
C VAL A 264 3.40 2.91 -4.09
N LEU A 265 3.58 3.98 -3.32
CA LEU A 265 3.02 5.30 -3.63
C LEU A 265 4.17 6.26 -3.88
N ALA A 266 4.19 6.90 -5.05
CA ALA A 266 5.08 8.00 -5.40
C ALA A 266 4.23 9.27 -5.46
N GLN A 267 4.48 10.23 -4.59
CA GLN A 267 3.61 11.40 -4.38
C GLN A 267 4.42 12.68 -4.29
N ILE A 268 3.83 13.75 -4.76
CA ILE A 268 4.28 15.12 -4.54
C ILE A 268 3.15 15.90 -3.87
N GLY A 269 3.50 16.93 -3.12
CA GLY A 269 2.46 17.70 -2.45
C GLY A 269 2.95 18.95 -1.76
N VAL A 270 2.01 19.59 -1.12
CA VAL A 270 2.25 20.79 -0.31
C VAL A 270 1.79 20.56 1.11
N SER A 271 2.49 21.18 2.05
CA SER A 271 2.10 21.15 3.45
C SER A 271 2.24 22.50 4.10
N PHE A 272 1.48 22.68 5.18
CA PHE A 272 1.40 23.92 5.93
C PHE A 272 1.85 23.67 7.37
N ASN A 273 2.80 24.49 7.83
CA ASN A 273 3.30 24.44 9.21
C ASN A 273 2.28 25.09 10.14
N LEU A 274 1.92 24.38 11.20
CA LEU A 274 1.11 24.89 12.29
C LEU A 274 2.05 25.41 13.36
N THR A 275 2.12 26.72 13.51
CA THR A 275 2.98 27.40 14.49
C THR A 275 2.15 28.00 15.62
N SER A 276 2.66 27.93 16.84
CA SER A 276 2.10 28.65 17.98
C SER A 276 3.15 29.64 18.47
N TYR A 277 2.75 30.90 18.53
CA TYR A 277 3.58 31.94 19.14
C TYR A 277 3.51 31.79 20.67
N ARG A 278 4.65 31.54 21.31
CA ARG A 278 4.75 31.68 22.75
C ARG A 278 5.38 33.03 23.02
N CYS A 279 4.63 33.94 23.64
CA CYS A 279 5.23 35.16 24.18
C CYS A 279 6.37 34.76 25.11
N PRO A 280 7.53 35.44 25.02
CA PRO A 280 8.56 35.31 26.03
C PRO A 280 7.93 35.61 27.41
N LYS A 281 8.12 34.73 28.38
CA LYS A 281 7.76 35.06 29.77
C LYS A 281 8.64 36.22 30.17
N PRO A 282 8.07 37.29 30.80
CA PRO A 282 8.85 38.40 31.29
C PRO A 282 9.87 37.96 32.35
#